data_8e414e9170bb6335e76c3e2f649cf0a9
#
_entry.id   8e414e9170bb6335e76c3e2f649cf0a9
#
_cell.length_a   1.000
_cell.length_b   1.000
_cell.length_c   1.000
_cell.angle_alpha   90.00
_cell.angle_beta   90.00
_cell.angle_gamma   90.00
#
_symmetry.space_group_name_H-M   'P 1'
#
loop_
_entity.id
_entity.type
_entity.pdbx_description
1 polymer ?
#
loop_
_entity_poly.entity_id
_entity_poly.type
_entity_poly.pdbx_seq_one_letter_code
_entity_poly.pdbx_strand_id
1 'polypeptide(L)'
;MTFGRRRLATLVALVALAGTACSASDGRGSTPDDVLRVGLERPQSLDPAQAQYVADLLVVDQLFDALTSYDPASLEVRPSLAARWEGTPDQKTWTFFLRPGAQFGNGRAIESADVKYTLERIARKGSDSPAAPQLEPVVGFKAFNVDGKAVGLDGVTTPSAGTVKIELSYPLSSFPAVLGHPSFGIVPKEAVEAESPKFADQPVGSGPFMFRSRSREVLRLMPAPGAQTGIKSLEIFMGPDADAPYSAFLRGQLDWTAVPTERVDEVVRDRGRAGFSPYPAELFYGFNLRNPKYQDVRFREAIVRAIDREAILRNIYANRVRPLSGVVAEGMPGHQGDACGEKCKYDPARSTALVAEVFGSRPVPEVRIDYDEDPTQEAVAQAIAANLRAVGIPAALRAHSFTDYVKFAASGQQEFFRLAWIGAYASPDAFLSPLFYSGKPDNVTGYASNDFDALIRAAREQEDPAKALYVYQTAEKLVMFDLPVMPVAQYETHTLVSSRVRDLTMSAFGTFDASRVRLAG
;
A
#
# COMPACT_ATOMS: atom_id res chain seq x y z
N MET A 1 75.66 52.30 -25.00
CA MET A 1 76.02 52.39 -26.45
C MET A 1 74.76 52.07 -27.20
N THR A 2 74.12 53.10 -27.62
CA THR A 2 74.02 53.72 -28.92
C THR A 2 73.17 52.97 -29.97
N PHE A 3 72.08 53.64 -30.30
CA PHE A 3 71.45 53.83 -31.62
C PHE A 3 70.78 52.64 -32.26
N GLY A 4 69.56 52.68 -32.85
CA GLY A 4 69.00 53.81 -33.54
C GLY A 4 67.56 53.56 -33.99
N ARG A 5 66.89 54.66 -34.11
CA ARG A 5 65.56 54.87 -34.71
C ARG A 5 65.51 54.42 -36.19
N ARG A 6 64.37 53.79 -36.58
CA ARG A 6 63.71 54.22 -37.85
C ARG A 6 62.22 54.03 -37.82
N ARG A 7 61.47 55.06 -38.05
CA ARG A 7 60.03 55.12 -38.32
C ARG A 7 59.77 54.62 -39.73
N LEU A 8 58.68 53.89 -39.90
CA LEU A 8 57.86 54.04 -41.12
C LEU A 8 56.41 53.77 -40.79
N ALA A 9 55.59 54.73 -41.20
CA ALA A 9 54.12 54.67 -41.14
C ALA A 9 53.59 53.79 -42.28
N THR A 10 52.47 53.15 -42.09
CA THR A 10 51.31 53.30 -42.97
C THR A 10 50.26 52.17 -42.78
N LEU A 11 49.07 52.64 -42.90
CA LEU A 11 47.77 52.01 -43.26
C LEU A 11 46.95 51.41 -42.15
N VAL A 12 45.98 52.19 -41.75
CA VAL A 12 44.71 51.79 -41.09
C VAL A 12 43.87 50.99 -42.08
N ALA A 13 43.63 49.73 -41.75
CA ALA A 13 42.53 48.96 -42.35
C ALA A 13 41.56 48.70 -41.24
N LEU A 14 40.43 49.39 -41.19
CA LEU A 14 39.27 49.05 -40.37
C LEU A 14 38.69 47.79 -40.90
N VAL A 15 38.87 46.67 -40.13
CA VAL A 15 38.07 45.47 -40.28
C VAL A 15 37.04 45.49 -39.13
N ALA A 16 35.78 45.74 -39.49
CA ALA A 16 34.65 45.60 -38.60
C ALA A 16 34.48 44.11 -38.26
N LEU A 17 34.96 43.65 -37.10
CA LEU A 17 34.55 42.37 -36.53
C LEU A 17 33.13 42.54 -36.00
N ALA A 18 32.18 42.00 -36.74
CA ALA A 18 30.86 41.69 -36.22
C ALA A 18 31.04 40.69 -35.05
N GLY A 19 30.92 41.19 -33.83
CA GLY A 19 30.85 40.37 -32.64
C GLY A 19 29.58 39.49 -32.69
N THR A 20 29.70 38.24 -33.06
CA THR A 20 28.71 37.24 -32.74
C THR A 20 28.73 37.08 -31.22
N ALA A 21 27.82 37.76 -30.54
CA ALA A 21 27.45 37.43 -29.18
C ALA A 21 26.89 35.99 -29.20
N CYS A 22 27.72 35.03 -28.86
CA CYS A 22 27.23 33.75 -28.39
C CYS A 22 26.44 34.02 -27.11
N SER A 23 25.14 34.23 -27.24
CA SER A 23 24.22 34.01 -26.13
C SER A 23 24.46 32.56 -25.67
N ALA A 24 25.09 32.42 -24.53
CA ALA A 24 25.02 31.19 -23.78
C ALA A 24 23.52 30.99 -23.50
N SER A 25 22.85 30.25 -24.37
CA SER A 25 21.56 29.71 -24.05
C SER A 25 21.80 28.81 -22.84
N ASP A 26 21.34 29.27 -21.68
CA ASP A 26 21.12 28.39 -20.55
C ASP A 26 20.49 27.12 -21.13
N GLY A 27 21.20 26.00 -21.02
CA GLY A 27 20.79 24.71 -21.53
C GLY A 27 19.65 24.10 -20.69
N ARG A 28 18.55 24.83 -20.57
CA ARG A 28 17.24 24.24 -20.36
C ARG A 28 16.83 23.67 -21.71
N GLY A 29 17.24 22.42 -21.97
CA GLY A 29 16.64 21.66 -23.04
C GLY A 29 15.13 21.75 -22.85
N SER A 30 14.42 22.31 -23.82
CA SER A 30 12.96 22.28 -23.84
C SER A 30 12.57 20.81 -23.80
N THR A 31 12.16 20.37 -22.64
CA THR A 31 11.63 19.02 -22.46
C THR A 31 10.35 18.90 -23.29
N PRO A 32 10.15 17.82 -24.05
CA PRO A 32 8.91 17.63 -24.78
C PRO A 32 7.71 17.83 -23.83
N ASP A 33 6.74 18.64 -24.22
CA ASP A 33 5.60 19.03 -23.37
C ASP A 33 4.70 17.83 -22.96
N ASP A 34 4.91 16.68 -23.56
CA ASP A 34 4.09 15.46 -23.44
C ASP A 34 4.83 14.28 -22.76
N VAL A 35 5.92 14.54 -22.03
CA VAL A 35 6.61 13.56 -21.19
C VAL A 35 6.27 13.78 -19.72
N LEU A 36 5.70 12.76 -19.05
CA LEU A 36 5.55 12.75 -17.59
C LEU A 36 6.82 12.20 -16.93
N ARG A 37 7.41 12.95 -16.02
CA ARG A 37 8.62 12.58 -15.29
C ARG A 37 8.30 12.31 -13.84
N VAL A 38 8.49 11.07 -13.43
CA VAL A 38 8.18 10.57 -12.09
C VAL A 38 9.46 10.19 -11.38
N GLY A 39 9.61 10.60 -10.12
CA GLY A 39 10.74 10.24 -9.28
C GLY A 39 10.36 9.20 -8.25
N LEU A 40 11.08 8.09 -8.21
CA LEU A 40 10.90 6.97 -7.26
C LEU A 40 12.24 6.51 -6.71
N GLU A 41 12.22 5.87 -5.55
CA GLU A 41 13.26 4.91 -5.21
C GLU A 41 13.29 3.80 -6.26
N ARG A 42 14.47 3.18 -6.42
CA ARG A 42 14.61 2.14 -7.44
C ARG A 42 13.70 0.95 -7.14
N PRO A 43 12.76 0.61 -8.05
CA PRO A 43 11.94 -0.60 -7.90
C PRO A 43 12.82 -1.84 -7.77
N GLN A 44 12.47 -2.71 -6.83
CA GLN A 44 13.15 -3.97 -6.59
C GLN A 44 12.80 -4.99 -7.68
N SER A 45 11.57 -4.98 -8.15
CA SER A 45 11.08 -5.85 -9.21
C SER A 45 10.09 -5.14 -10.12
N LEU A 46 10.12 -5.46 -11.42
CA LEU A 46 9.05 -5.10 -12.37
C LEU A 46 8.13 -6.29 -12.67
N ASP A 47 8.29 -7.40 -11.95
CA ASP A 47 7.44 -8.57 -12.02
C ASP A 47 6.27 -8.42 -11.03
N PRO A 48 4.99 -8.42 -11.49
CA PRO A 48 3.84 -8.23 -10.60
C PRO A 48 3.78 -9.25 -9.46
N ALA A 49 4.15 -10.50 -9.70
CA ALA A 49 4.14 -11.53 -8.67
C ALA A 49 5.17 -11.30 -7.54
N GLN A 50 6.16 -10.43 -7.77
CA GLN A 50 7.24 -10.11 -6.82
C GLN A 50 7.16 -8.65 -6.33
N ALA A 51 6.20 -7.87 -6.80
CA ALA A 51 6.01 -6.47 -6.39
C ALA A 51 5.55 -6.40 -4.93
N GLN A 52 6.36 -5.73 -4.10
CA GLN A 52 6.13 -5.63 -2.66
C GLN A 52 6.09 -4.18 -2.17
N TYR A 53 6.91 -3.32 -2.75
CA TYR A 53 7.05 -1.93 -2.33
C TYR A 53 6.19 -1.00 -3.19
N VAL A 54 5.83 0.17 -2.67
CA VAL A 54 5.05 1.17 -3.41
C VAL A 54 5.70 1.53 -4.74
N ALA A 55 7.04 1.61 -4.80
CA ALA A 55 7.77 1.88 -6.04
C ALA A 55 7.59 0.76 -7.07
N ASP A 56 7.59 -0.52 -6.64
CA ASP A 56 7.31 -1.66 -7.52
C ASP A 56 5.88 -1.59 -8.03
N LEU A 57 4.92 -1.45 -7.10
CA LEU A 57 3.48 -1.44 -7.41
C LEU A 57 3.10 -0.31 -8.36
N LEU A 58 3.69 0.89 -8.18
CA LEU A 58 3.40 2.02 -9.05
C LEU A 58 3.85 1.75 -10.50
N VAL A 59 5.00 1.10 -10.70
CA VAL A 59 5.49 0.78 -12.05
C VAL A 59 4.73 -0.41 -12.63
N VAL A 60 4.47 -1.44 -11.84
CA VAL A 60 3.72 -2.63 -12.25
C VAL A 60 2.30 -2.27 -12.69
N ASP A 61 1.65 -1.34 -11.99
CA ASP A 61 0.32 -0.84 -12.31
C ASP A 61 0.25 -0.14 -13.70
N GLN A 62 1.36 0.44 -14.18
CA GLN A 62 1.43 1.00 -15.52
C GLN A 62 1.66 -0.07 -16.61
N LEU A 63 2.35 -1.14 -16.26
CA LEU A 63 2.80 -2.17 -17.20
C LEU A 63 1.80 -3.31 -17.40
N PHE A 64 0.98 -3.60 -16.38
CA PHE A 64 0.12 -4.77 -16.36
C PHE A 64 -1.31 -4.42 -15.98
N ASP A 65 -2.26 -4.95 -16.73
CA ASP A 65 -3.66 -5.02 -16.32
C ASP A 65 -3.89 -6.29 -15.49
N ALA A 66 -4.64 -6.16 -14.41
CA ALA A 66 -5.22 -7.29 -13.68
C ALA A 66 -6.63 -7.62 -14.23
N LEU A 67 -7.34 -8.60 -13.69
CA LEU A 67 -8.71 -8.90 -14.13
C LEU A 67 -9.67 -7.73 -13.87
N THR A 68 -9.55 -7.10 -12.72
CA THR A 68 -10.27 -5.90 -12.32
C THR A 68 -9.28 -4.79 -12.01
N SER A 69 -9.76 -3.60 -11.74
CA SER A 69 -8.97 -2.46 -11.28
C SER A 69 -9.77 -1.68 -10.24
N TYR A 70 -9.20 -0.61 -9.71
CA TYR A 70 -9.89 0.28 -8.79
C TYR A 70 -10.08 1.67 -9.40
N ASP A 71 -11.20 2.28 -9.09
CA ASP A 71 -11.28 3.73 -9.22
C ASP A 71 -10.29 4.36 -8.22
N PRO A 72 -9.39 5.25 -8.66
CA PRO A 72 -8.32 5.73 -7.78
C PRO A 72 -8.82 6.58 -6.60
N ALA A 73 -9.99 7.21 -6.72
CA ALA A 73 -10.54 8.06 -5.68
C ALA A 73 -11.43 7.31 -4.68
N SER A 74 -12.27 6.37 -5.16
CA SER A 74 -13.26 5.66 -4.34
C SER A 74 -12.86 4.23 -3.99
N LEU A 75 -11.85 3.67 -4.66
CA LEU A 75 -11.48 2.25 -4.63
C LEU A 75 -12.62 1.29 -5.03
N GLU A 76 -13.66 1.81 -5.68
CA GLU A 76 -14.69 0.98 -6.29
C GLU A 76 -14.07 0.08 -7.37
N VAL A 77 -14.46 -1.20 -7.35
CA VAL A 77 -13.94 -2.18 -8.31
C VAL A 77 -14.47 -1.88 -9.71
N ARG A 78 -13.57 -1.80 -10.69
CA ARG A 78 -13.84 -1.47 -12.08
C ARG A 78 -13.41 -2.60 -13.02
N PRO A 79 -14.04 -2.72 -14.19
CA PRO A 79 -13.54 -3.55 -15.28
C PRO A 79 -12.11 -3.16 -15.69
N SER A 80 -11.27 -4.19 -15.99
CA SER A 80 -9.94 -4.04 -16.59
C SER A 80 -9.78 -5.08 -17.71
N LEU A 81 -8.99 -6.15 -17.54
CA LEU A 81 -8.96 -7.24 -18.52
C LEU A 81 -10.28 -8.01 -18.56
N ALA A 82 -10.98 -8.16 -17.44
CA ALA A 82 -12.36 -8.63 -17.45
C ALA A 82 -13.28 -7.45 -17.78
N ALA A 83 -14.01 -7.55 -18.89
CA ALA A 83 -15.03 -6.58 -19.26
C ALA A 83 -16.24 -6.60 -18.29
N ARG A 84 -16.49 -7.74 -17.68
CA ARG A 84 -17.52 -7.99 -16.66
C ARG A 84 -17.24 -9.28 -15.92
N TRP A 85 -17.90 -9.44 -14.78
CA TRP A 85 -17.88 -10.67 -14.01
C TRP A 85 -19.25 -10.94 -13.38
N GLU A 86 -19.46 -12.19 -12.98
CA GLU A 86 -20.69 -12.66 -12.35
C GLU A 86 -20.31 -13.56 -11.17
N GLY A 87 -20.93 -13.32 -10.00
CA GLY A 87 -20.85 -14.19 -8.83
C GLY A 87 -22.08 -15.08 -8.75
N THR A 88 -21.94 -16.28 -8.19
CA THR A 88 -23.09 -17.10 -7.78
C THR A 88 -23.74 -16.48 -6.53
N PRO A 89 -25.06 -16.74 -6.27
CA PRO A 89 -25.74 -16.19 -5.10
C PRO A 89 -25.06 -16.51 -3.76
N ASP A 90 -24.36 -17.63 -3.67
CA ASP A 90 -23.57 -18.01 -2.49
C ASP A 90 -22.17 -17.40 -2.44
N GLN A 91 -21.82 -16.52 -3.40
CA GLN A 91 -20.53 -15.83 -3.52
C GLN A 91 -19.29 -16.75 -3.51
N LYS A 92 -19.46 -18.02 -3.91
CA LYS A 92 -18.38 -19.01 -3.96
C LYS A 92 -17.83 -19.26 -5.35
N THR A 93 -18.54 -18.85 -6.40
CA THR A 93 -18.07 -19.05 -7.76
C THR A 93 -18.14 -17.73 -8.51
N TRP A 94 -17.02 -17.33 -9.08
CA TRP A 94 -16.87 -16.10 -9.85
C TRP A 94 -16.50 -16.45 -11.29
N THR A 95 -17.25 -15.91 -12.26
CA THR A 95 -16.98 -16.06 -13.68
C THR A 95 -16.58 -14.70 -14.25
N PHE A 96 -15.37 -14.61 -14.79
CA PHE A 96 -14.82 -13.41 -15.42
C PHE A 96 -14.82 -13.58 -16.94
N PHE A 97 -15.30 -12.57 -17.66
CA PHE A 97 -15.35 -12.54 -19.11
C PHE A 97 -14.34 -11.54 -19.63
N LEU A 98 -13.30 -12.03 -20.31
CA LEU A 98 -12.21 -11.19 -20.78
C LEU A 98 -12.68 -10.23 -21.90
N ARG A 99 -12.09 -9.05 -21.94
CA ARG A 99 -12.33 -8.03 -22.96
C ARG A 99 -11.90 -8.56 -24.34
N PRO A 100 -12.79 -8.58 -25.35
CA PRO A 100 -12.43 -8.99 -26.68
C PRO A 100 -11.27 -8.16 -27.25
N GLY A 101 -10.32 -8.82 -27.89
CA GLY A 101 -9.17 -8.15 -28.52
C GLY A 101 -8.10 -7.64 -27.57
N ALA A 102 -8.14 -7.99 -26.27
CA ALA A 102 -7.07 -7.70 -25.33
C ALA A 102 -5.77 -8.39 -25.77
N GLN A 103 -4.65 -7.65 -25.75
CA GLN A 103 -3.34 -8.12 -26.20
C GLN A 103 -2.25 -7.71 -25.21
N PHE A 104 -1.21 -8.52 -25.11
CA PHE A 104 0.05 -8.11 -24.51
C PHE A 104 0.81 -7.11 -25.40
N GLY A 105 1.76 -6.40 -24.82
CA GLY A 105 2.59 -5.43 -25.55
C GLY A 105 3.40 -6.01 -26.73
N ASN A 106 3.55 -7.34 -26.81
CA ASN A 106 4.14 -8.03 -27.94
C ASN A 106 3.13 -8.40 -29.05
N GLY A 107 1.86 -8.02 -28.90
CA GLY A 107 0.78 -8.26 -29.89
C GLY A 107 0.08 -9.61 -29.76
N ARG A 108 0.51 -10.50 -28.82
CA ARG A 108 -0.19 -11.76 -28.57
C ARG A 108 -1.51 -11.51 -27.85
N ALA A 109 -2.57 -12.18 -28.29
CA ALA A 109 -3.87 -12.13 -27.62
C ALA A 109 -3.76 -12.65 -26.17
N ILE A 110 -4.48 -12.02 -25.24
CA ILE A 110 -4.61 -12.47 -23.85
C ILE A 110 -5.76 -13.46 -23.79
N GLU A 111 -5.49 -14.62 -23.22
CA GLU A 111 -6.45 -15.70 -23.07
C GLU A 111 -6.63 -16.10 -21.60
N SER A 112 -7.71 -16.81 -21.31
CA SER A 112 -8.01 -17.32 -19.97
C SER A 112 -6.89 -18.21 -19.39
N ALA A 113 -6.13 -18.87 -20.26
CA ALA A 113 -4.97 -19.67 -19.86
C ALA A 113 -3.86 -18.81 -19.22
N ASP A 114 -3.68 -17.55 -19.66
CA ASP A 114 -2.71 -16.62 -19.07
C ASP A 114 -3.12 -16.22 -17.67
N VAL A 115 -4.42 -16.01 -17.46
CA VAL A 115 -4.97 -15.72 -16.13
C VAL A 115 -4.72 -16.89 -15.19
N LYS A 116 -5.06 -18.12 -15.60
CA LYS A 116 -4.80 -19.32 -14.82
C LYS A 116 -3.31 -19.45 -14.49
N TYR A 117 -2.44 -19.31 -15.48
CA TYR A 117 -0.99 -19.36 -15.31
C TYR A 117 -0.51 -18.32 -14.27
N THR A 118 -0.99 -17.09 -14.39
CA THR A 118 -0.61 -15.99 -13.47
C THR A 118 -1.00 -16.32 -12.02
N LEU A 119 -2.26 -16.72 -11.79
CA LEU A 119 -2.74 -17.06 -10.44
C LEU A 119 -1.99 -18.27 -9.86
N GLU A 120 -1.76 -19.31 -10.66
CA GLU A 120 -0.99 -20.48 -10.24
C GLU A 120 0.49 -20.14 -9.97
N ARG A 121 1.08 -19.25 -10.77
CA ARG A 121 2.44 -18.76 -10.55
C ARG A 121 2.57 -18.02 -9.22
N ILE A 122 1.62 -17.14 -8.89
CA ILE A 122 1.56 -16.42 -7.61
C ILE A 122 1.36 -17.41 -6.46
N ALA A 123 0.42 -18.32 -6.57
CA ALA A 123 0.04 -19.26 -5.51
C ALA A 123 1.00 -20.48 -5.39
N ARG A 124 1.99 -20.63 -6.27
CA ARG A 124 2.89 -21.80 -6.23
C ARG A 124 3.67 -21.83 -4.92
N LYS A 125 3.82 -23.02 -4.32
CA LYS A 125 4.69 -23.20 -3.15
C LYS A 125 6.13 -22.77 -3.46
N GLY A 126 6.68 -21.87 -2.62
CA GLY A 126 8.02 -21.32 -2.83
C GLY A 126 8.10 -20.25 -3.92
N SER A 127 6.97 -19.67 -4.34
CA SER A 127 6.95 -18.50 -5.22
C SER A 127 7.48 -17.24 -4.53
N ASP A 128 7.43 -17.22 -3.19
CA ASP A 128 7.73 -16.07 -2.34
C ASP A 128 6.96 -14.80 -2.73
N SER A 129 5.82 -14.98 -3.43
CA SER A 129 4.96 -13.87 -3.82
C SER A 129 4.22 -13.30 -2.61
N PRO A 130 4.34 -11.99 -2.33
CA PRO A 130 3.59 -11.35 -1.25
C PRO A 130 2.07 -11.37 -1.48
N ALA A 131 1.62 -11.60 -2.71
CA ALA A 131 0.20 -11.71 -3.06
C ALA A 131 -0.37 -13.13 -2.91
N ALA A 132 0.46 -14.15 -2.66
CA ALA A 132 -0.02 -15.53 -2.55
C ALA A 132 -1.09 -15.73 -1.46
N PRO A 133 -0.99 -15.15 -0.25
CA PRO A 133 -2.00 -15.32 0.79
C PRO A 133 -3.41 -14.87 0.40
N GLN A 134 -3.55 -13.88 -0.49
CA GLN A 134 -4.84 -13.41 -0.96
C GLN A 134 -5.60 -14.44 -1.82
N LEU A 135 -4.90 -15.46 -2.33
CA LEU A 135 -5.52 -16.58 -3.06
C LEU A 135 -5.92 -17.75 -2.14
N GLU A 136 -5.75 -17.62 -0.81
CA GLU A 136 -6.16 -18.64 0.18
C GLU A 136 -7.62 -19.10 0.01
N PRO A 137 -8.59 -18.22 -0.35
CA PRO A 137 -9.96 -18.65 -0.57
C PRO A 137 -10.15 -19.61 -1.75
N VAL A 138 -9.24 -19.63 -2.73
CA VAL A 138 -9.39 -20.43 -3.96
C VAL A 138 -9.30 -21.93 -3.64
N VAL A 139 -10.25 -22.73 -4.16
CA VAL A 139 -10.26 -24.18 -3.99
C VAL A 139 -8.94 -24.78 -4.51
N GLY A 140 -8.34 -25.65 -3.70
CA GLY A 140 -7.05 -26.28 -4.00
C GLY A 140 -5.84 -25.48 -3.51
N PHE A 141 -5.99 -24.24 -3.01
CA PHE A 141 -4.86 -23.41 -2.56
C PHE A 141 -3.98 -24.13 -1.53
N LYS A 142 -4.57 -24.71 -0.48
CA LYS A 142 -3.79 -25.42 0.55
C LYS A 142 -2.96 -26.55 -0.02
N ALA A 143 -3.54 -27.38 -0.90
CA ALA A 143 -2.83 -28.50 -1.52
C ALA A 143 -1.70 -28.04 -2.43
N PHE A 144 -1.89 -26.90 -3.12
CA PHE A 144 -0.93 -26.34 -4.06
C PHE A 144 0.17 -25.50 -3.39
N ASN A 145 -0.22 -24.53 -2.54
CA ASN A 145 0.71 -23.58 -1.92
C ASN A 145 1.39 -24.18 -0.67
N VAL A 146 0.60 -24.72 0.27
CA VAL A 146 1.11 -25.13 1.59
C VAL A 146 1.72 -26.52 1.52
N ASP A 147 0.93 -27.51 1.07
CA ASP A 147 1.34 -28.91 1.04
C ASP A 147 2.30 -29.20 -0.13
N GLY A 148 2.17 -28.50 -1.28
CA GLY A 148 2.94 -28.73 -2.50
C GLY A 148 2.61 -30.09 -3.16
N LYS A 149 1.38 -30.58 -2.99
CA LYS A 149 0.92 -31.89 -3.49
C LYS A 149 0.11 -31.77 -4.79
N ALA A 150 -0.50 -30.60 -5.05
CA ALA A 150 -1.25 -30.36 -6.27
C ALA A 150 -0.34 -29.77 -7.38
N VAL A 151 -0.73 -29.95 -8.63
CA VAL A 151 -0.03 -29.42 -9.81
C VAL A 151 -0.51 -28.03 -10.22
N GLY A 152 -1.63 -27.55 -9.65
CA GLY A 152 -2.24 -26.26 -9.91
C GLY A 152 -3.37 -25.96 -8.92
N LEU A 153 -4.10 -24.88 -9.15
CA LEU A 153 -5.29 -24.48 -8.40
C LEU A 153 -6.53 -25.13 -9.01
N ASP A 154 -7.08 -26.13 -8.34
CA ASP A 154 -8.27 -26.89 -8.82
C ASP A 154 -9.48 -25.96 -9.05
N GLY A 155 -9.61 -24.91 -8.23
CA GLY A 155 -10.68 -23.93 -8.33
C GLY A 155 -10.58 -23.01 -9.55
N VAL A 156 -9.44 -22.96 -10.28
CA VAL A 156 -9.29 -22.09 -11.44
C VAL A 156 -9.45 -22.88 -12.73
N THR A 157 -10.54 -22.64 -13.45
CA THR A 157 -10.85 -23.30 -14.73
C THR A 157 -11.02 -22.29 -15.86
N THR A 158 -10.78 -22.73 -17.10
CA THR A 158 -10.80 -21.90 -18.30
C THR A 158 -11.77 -22.51 -19.34
N PRO A 159 -13.09 -22.32 -19.17
CA PRO A 159 -14.11 -22.94 -20.02
C PRO A 159 -14.00 -22.56 -21.51
N SER A 160 -13.47 -21.37 -21.80
CA SER A 160 -13.15 -20.89 -23.14
C SER A 160 -11.95 -19.96 -23.09
N ALA A 161 -11.36 -19.62 -24.23
CA ALA A 161 -10.24 -18.66 -24.31
C ALA A 161 -10.58 -17.29 -23.70
N GLY A 162 -11.84 -16.87 -23.68
CA GLY A 162 -12.31 -15.60 -23.12
C GLY A 162 -12.98 -15.70 -21.74
N THR A 163 -12.97 -16.87 -21.09
CA THR A 163 -13.71 -17.07 -19.84
C THR A 163 -12.87 -17.75 -18.79
N VAL A 164 -12.78 -17.14 -17.62
CA VAL A 164 -12.13 -17.71 -16.42
C VAL A 164 -13.21 -17.93 -15.36
N LYS A 165 -13.26 -19.13 -14.79
CA LYS A 165 -14.13 -19.46 -13.66
C LYS A 165 -13.27 -19.79 -12.46
N ILE A 166 -13.54 -19.14 -11.32
CA ILE A 166 -12.81 -19.33 -10.06
C ILE A 166 -13.79 -19.76 -8.98
N GLU A 167 -13.51 -20.89 -8.36
CA GLU A 167 -14.28 -21.46 -7.26
C GLU A 167 -13.55 -21.26 -5.93
N LEU A 168 -14.30 -20.78 -4.92
CA LEU A 168 -13.82 -20.48 -3.58
C LEU A 168 -14.28 -21.52 -2.56
N SER A 169 -13.46 -21.81 -1.58
CA SER A 169 -13.74 -22.70 -0.47
C SER A 169 -14.78 -22.15 0.52
N TYR A 170 -14.94 -20.84 0.55
CA TYR A 170 -15.96 -20.14 1.33
C TYR A 170 -16.43 -18.87 0.58
N PRO A 171 -17.61 -18.32 0.94
CA PRO A 171 -18.12 -17.10 0.31
C PRO A 171 -17.16 -15.93 0.45
N LEU A 172 -17.00 -15.12 -0.61
CA LEU A 172 -16.24 -13.87 -0.56
C LEU A 172 -16.76 -12.89 -1.63
N SER A 173 -17.74 -12.08 -1.26
CA SER A 173 -18.33 -11.06 -2.16
C SER A 173 -17.31 -10.03 -2.65
N SER A 174 -16.25 -9.77 -1.89
CA SER A 174 -15.15 -8.88 -2.26
C SER A 174 -14.05 -9.54 -3.11
N PHE A 175 -14.21 -10.80 -3.57
CA PHE A 175 -13.18 -11.48 -4.36
C PHE A 175 -12.78 -10.74 -5.64
N PRO A 176 -13.68 -10.07 -6.39
CA PRO A 176 -13.26 -9.21 -7.49
C PRO A 176 -12.32 -8.08 -7.06
N ALA A 177 -12.45 -7.56 -5.83
CA ALA A 177 -11.51 -6.57 -5.31
C ALA A 177 -10.10 -7.17 -5.07
N VAL A 178 -10.00 -8.42 -4.62
CA VAL A 178 -8.70 -9.12 -4.49
C VAL A 178 -7.94 -9.09 -5.81
N LEU A 179 -8.63 -9.40 -6.92
CA LEU A 179 -8.03 -9.51 -8.25
C LEU A 179 -7.79 -8.15 -8.94
N GLY A 180 -8.07 -7.04 -8.27
CA GLY A 180 -7.77 -5.69 -8.74
C GLY A 180 -6.42 -5.14 -8.26
N HIS A 181 -5.74 -5.82 -7.34
CA HIS A 181 -4.45 -5.36 -6.86
C HIS A 181 -3.36 -5.55 -7.94
N PRO A 182 -2.44 -4.58 -8.13
CA PRO A 182 -1.42 -4.62 -9.19
C PRO A 182 -0.56 -5.89 -9.20
N SER A 183 -0.35 -6.52 -8.04
CA SER A 183 0.37 -7.80 -7.96
C SER A 183 -0.31 -8.97 -8.69
N PHE A 184 -1.57 -8.83 -9.09
CA PHE A 184 -2.30 -9.79 -9.92
C PHE A 184 -2.27 -9.43 -11.41
N GLY A 185 -1.37 -8.54 -11.83
CA GLY A 185 -1.15 -8.21 -13.23
C GLY A 185 -0.89 -9.46 -14.08
N ILE A 186 -1.64 -9.61 -15.19
CA ILE A 186 -1.60 -10.81 -16.02
C ILE A 186 -0.34 -10.81 -16.88
N VAL A 187 0.37 -11.95 -16.90
CA VAL A 187 1.64 -12.12 -17.58
C VAL A 187 1.58 -13.23 -18.65
N PRO A 188 2.30 -13.09 -19.78
CA PRO A 188 2.41 -14.12 -20.79
C PRO A 188 3.37 -15.22 -20.33
N LYS A 189 2.87 -16.46 -20.24
CA LYS A 189 3.64 -17.63 -19.76
C LYS A 189 4.98 -17.78 -20.48
N GLU A 190 4.95 -17.71 -21.81
CA GLU A 190 6.14 -17.92 -22.65
C GLU A 190 7.23 -16.86 -22.41
N ALA A 191 6.85 -15.60 -22.12
CA ALA A 191 7.82 -14.55 -21.83
C ALA A 191 8.46 -14.75 -20.44
N VAL A 192 7.65 -15.17 -19.44
CA VAL A 192 8.15 -15.47 -18.09
C VAL A 192 9.10 -16.65 -18.13
N GLU A 193 8.75 -17.74 -18.82
CA GLU A 193 9.54 -18.97 -18.85
C GLU A 193 10.79 -18.85 -19.73
N ALA A 194 10.72 -18.10 -20.83
CA ALA A 194 11.87 -17.88 -21.71
C ALA A 194 12.86 -16.84 -21.16
N GLU A 195 12.37 -15.80 -20.49
CA GLU A 195 13.16 -14.65 -20.04
C GLU A 195 13.47 -14.67 -18.53
N SER A 196 13.13 -15.74 -17.82
CA SER A 196 13.50 -15.88 -16.41
C SER A 196 15.02 -16.11 -16.27
N PRO A 197 15.76 -15.27 -15.57
CA PRO A 197 15.37 -14.19 -14.65
C PRO A 197 15.19 -12.80 -15.29
N LYS A 198 15.27 -12.66 -16.61
CA LYS A 198 15.23 -11.36 -17.30
C LYS A 198 13.85 -10.72 -17.40
N PHE A 199 12.77 -11.49 -17.18
CA PHE A 199 11.41 -10.97 -17.26
C PHE A 199 11.20 -9.75 -16.35
N ALA A 200 11.71 -9.78 -15.11
CA ALA A 200 11.62 -8.66 -14.17
C ALA A 200 12.40 -7.40 -14.62
N ASP A 201 13.35 -7.54 -15.55
CA ASP A 201 14.12 -6.41 -16.08
C ASP A 201 13.52 -5.84 -17.38
N GLN A 202 12.88 -6.70 -18.18
CA GLN A 202 12.27 -6.34 -19.46
C GLN A 202 10.89 -7.00 -19.62
N PRO A 203 9.92 -6.57 -18.81
CA PRO A 203 8.61 -7.21 -18.75
C PRO A 203 7.82 -7.00 -20.04
N VAL A 204 7.04 -8.02 -20.40
CA VAL A 204 5.99 -7.95 -21.43
C VAL A 204 4.65 -7.90 -20.70
N GLY A 205 4.03 -6.74 -20.68
CA GLY A 205 2.79 -6.50 -19.94
C GLY A 205 1.57 -6.35 -20.82
N SER A 206 0.44 -6.12 -20.18
CA SER A 206 -0.90 -5.96 -20.76
C SER A 206 -1.50 -4.57 -20.49
N GLY A 207 -0.78 -3.74 -19.72
CA GLY A 207 -1.26 -2.46 -19.24
C GLY A 207 -1.21 -1.32 -20.26
N PRO A 208 -1.58 -0.10 -19.84
CA PRO A 208 -1.62 1.06 -20.73
C PRO A 208 -0.26 1.51 -21.24
N PHE A 209 0.82 1.11 -20.58
CA PHE A 209 2.19 1.39 -21.02
C PHE A 209 3.00 0.11 -21.22
N MET A 210 3.97 0.18 -22.13
CA MET A 210 4.94 -0.88 -22.41
C MET A 210 6.32 -0.47 -21.96
N PHE A 211 7.11 -1.44 -21.52
CA PHE A 211 8.55 -1.28 -21.31
C PHE A 211 9.24 -0.86 -22.62
N ARG A 212 10.06 0.20 -22.53
CA ARG A 212 10.87 0.67 -23.66
C ARG A 212 12.35 0.48 -23.43
N SER A 213 12.84 0.94 -22.30
CA SER A 213 14.26 0.83 -21.95
C SER A 213 14.47 1.08 -20.46
N ARG A 214 15.54 0.51 -19.90
CA ARG A 214 15.98 0.74 -18.52
C ARG A 214 17.48 1.03 -18.51
N SER A 215 17.87 2.11 -17.87
CA SER A 215 19.25 2.42 -17.48
C SER A 215 19.39 2.25 -15.96
N ARG A 216 20.56 2.61 -15.42
CA ARG A 216 20.73 2.65 -13.97
C ARG A 216 19.82 3.65 -13.26
N GLU A 217 19.51 4.78 -13.93
CA GLU A 217 18.81 5.92 -13.33
C GLU A 217 17.42 6.17 -13.91
N VAL A 218 17.13 5.70 -15.12
CA VAL A 218 15.88 6.00 -15.81
C VAL A 218 15.27 4.75 -16.41
N LEU A 219 14.00 4.52 -16.09
CA LEU A 219 13.12 3.57 -16.75
C LEU A 219 12.18 4.36 -17.67
N ARG A 220 12.08 3.95 -18.94
CA ARG A 220 11.17 4.57 -19.92
C ARG A 220 10.08 3.61 -20.31
N LEU A 221 8.85 4.11 -20.21
CA LEU A 221 7.64 3.43 -20.66
C LEU A 221 7.00 4.26 -21.78
N MET A 222 6.40 3.55 -22.74
CA MET A 222 5.68 4.15 -23.87
C MET A 222 4.24 3.68 -23.86
N PRO A 223 3.26 4.47 -24.35
CA PRO A 223 1.90 4.00 -24.48
C PRO A 223 1.81 2.71 -25.26
N ALA A 224 1.00 1.76 -24.80
CA ALA A 224 0.69 0.54 -25.53
C ALA A 224 -0.10 0.86 -26.81
N PRO A 225 -0.03 0.03 -27.87
CA PRO A 225 -0.80 0.23 -29.07
C PRO A 225 -2.30 0.35 -28.77
N GLY A 226 -2.91 1.46 -29.20
CA GLY A 226 -4.34 1.74 -28.97
C GLY A 226 -4.68 2.29 -27.58
N ALA A 227 -3.72 2.42 -26.67
CA ALA A 227 -3.96 3.04 -25.37
C ALA A 227 -4.32 4.53 -25.53
N GLN A 228 -5.36 4.96 -24.81
CA GLN A 228 -5.76 6.36 -24.77
C GLN A 228 -5.02 7.03 -23.63
N THR A 229 -4.01 7.84 -23.94
CA THR A 229 -3.20 8.54 -22.92
C THR A 229 -3.05 10.02 -23.26
N GLY A 230 -2.94 10.86 -22.22
CA GLY A 230 -2.64 12.28 -22.36
C GLY A 230 -1.14 12.60 -22.47
N ILE A 231 -0.28 11.57 -22.40
CA ILE A 231 1.18 11.68 -22.44
C ILE A 231 1.78 10.75 -23.50
N LYS A 232 2.91 11.14 -24.10
CA LYS A 232 3.61 10.32 -25.11
C LYS A 232 4.65 9.38 -24.52
N SER A 233 5.13 9.64 -23.32
CA SER A 233 6.00 8.73 -22.58
C SER A 233 5.95 9.02 -21.08
N LEU A 234 6.24 7.98 -20.31
CA LEU A 234 6.46 8.04 -18.88
C LEU A 234 7.94 7.74 -18.60
N GLU A 235 8.66 8.72 -18.08
CA GLU A 235 10.05 8.57 -17.64
C GLU A 235 10.08 8.50 -16.12
N ILE A 236 10.62 7.41 -15.60
CA ILE A 236 10.73 7.16 -14.16
C ILE A 236 12.20 7.30 -13.78
N PHE A 237 12.54 8.35 -13.07
CA PHE A 237 13.85 8.55 -12.46
C PHE A 237 13.95 7.68 -11.20
N MET A 238 14.90 6.75 -11.20
CA MET A 238 15.11 5.75 -10.14
C MET A 238 16.29 6.17 -9.27
N GLY A 239 16.00 6.82 -8.14
CA GLY A 239 17.03 7.19 -7.16
C GLY A 239 17.56 5.97 -6.39
N PRO A 240 18.78 6.09 -5.84
CA PRO A 240 19.30 5.10 -4.89
C PRO A 240 18.55 5.11 -3.54
N ASP A 241 17.91 6.22 -3.24
CA ASP A 241 17.13 6.55 -2.05
C ASP A 241 16.02 7.54 -2.42
N ALA A 242 15.20 7.93 -1.45
CA ALA A 242 14.12 8.89 -1.65
C ALA A 242 14.61 10.34 -1.82
N ASP A 243 15.79 10.71 -1.30
CA ASP A 243 16.33 12.08 -1.37
C ASP A 243 16.75 12.48 -2.79
N ALA A 244 17.26 11.55 -3.58
CA ALA A 244 17.71 11.84 -4.95
C ALA A 244 16.56 12.30 -5.87
N PRO A 245 15.41 11.59 -6.00
CA PRO A 245 14.27 12.07 -6.78
C PRO A 245 13.62 13.31 -6.16
N TYR A 246 13.53 13.43 -4.85
CA TYR A 246 13.02 14.62 -4.18
C TYR A 246 13.84 15.86 -4.56
N SER A 247 15.16 15.77 -4.50
CA SER A 247 16.07 16.86 -4.91
C SER A 247 15.93 17.20 -6.40
N ALA A 248 15.75 16.21 -7.28
CA ALA A 248 15.51 16.44 -8.70
C ALA A 248 14.17 17.15 -8.95
N PHE A 249 13.12 16.81 -8.19
CA PHE A 249 11.84 17.53 -8.23
C PHE A 249 12.00 19.02 -7.82
N LEU A 250 12.70 19.29 -6.74
CA LEU A 250 12.93 20.67 -6.29
C LEU A 250 13.68 21.52 -7.32
N ARG A 251 14.52 20.90 -8.17
CA ARG A 251 15.18 21.55 -9.31
C ARG A 251 14.29 21.70 -10.56
N GLY A 252 13.02 21.25 -10.49
CA GLY A 252 12.08 21.30 -11.63
C GLY A 252 12.38 20.28 -12.73
N GLN A 253 13.10 19.20 -12.42
CA GLN A 253 13.45 18.13 -13.35
C GLN A 253 12.41 17.04 -13.42
N LEU A 254 11.53 16.96 -12.42
CA LEU A 254 10.46 15.94 -12.29
C LEU A 254 9.10 16.61 -12.15
N ASP A 255 8.07 15.88 -12.50
CA ASP A 255 6.67 16.29 -12.44
C ASP A 255 5.95 15.72 -11.21
N TRP A 256 6.46 14.62 -10.68
CA TRP A 256 5.96 13.96 -9.48
C TRP A 256 7.11 13.29 -8.71
N THR A 257 7.03 13.27 -7.38
CA THR A 257 7.95 12.53 -6.51
C THR A 257 7.30 12.20 -5.18
N ALA A 258 7.74 11.11 -4.54
CA ALA A 258 7.52 10.88 -3.11
C ALA A 258 8.36 11.85 -2.28
N VAL A 259 7.89 12.17 -1.07
CA VAL A 259 8.60 13.00 -0.09
C VAL A 259 9.31 12.08 0.90
N PRO A 260 10.63 12.20 1.09
CA PRO A 260 11.35 11.47 2.14
C PRO A 260 10.77 11.76 3.52
N THR A 261 10.69 10.77 4.39
CA THR A 261 10.08 10.89 5.72
C THR A 261 10.70 12.04 6.53
N GLU A 262 12.00 12.24 6.43
CA GLU A 262 12.75 13.30 7.12
C GLU A 262 12.44 14.70 6.60
N ARG A 263 11.86 14.81 5.39
CA ARG A 263 11.50 16.07 4.74
C ARG A 263 10.04 16.45 4.88
N VAL A 264 9.21 15.57 5.46
CA VAL A 264 7.76 15.79 5.57
C VAL A 264 7.45 17.10 6.31
N ASP A 265 8.12 17.38 7.43
CA ASP A 265 7.90 18.61 8.21
C ASP A 265 8.27 19.88 7.45
N GLU A 266 9.34 19.84 6.64
CA GLU A 266 9.74 20.91 5.74
C GLU A 266 8.65 21.16 4.67
N VAL A 267 8.18 20.09 4.03
CA VAL A 267 7.13 20.18 3.00
C VAL A 267 5.82 20.71 3.59
N VAL A 268 5.41 20.23 4.77
CA VAL A 268 4.19 20.72 5.44
C VAL A 268 4.27 22.22 5.73
N ARG A 269 5.41 22.70 6.24
CA ARG A 269 5.62 24.12 6.54
C ARG A 269 5.60 24.98 5.27
N ASP A 270 6.26 24.53 4.19
CA ASP A 270 6.52 25.37 3.02
C ASP A 270 5.44 25.22 1.93
N ARG A 271 4.72 24.11 1.88
CA ARG A 271 3.77 23.76 0.82
C ARG A 271 2.41 23.23 1.32
N GLY A 272 2.26 23.02 2.63
CA GLY A 272 1.07 22.42 3.22
C GLY A 272 0.99 20.91 2.96
N ARG A 273 -0.20 20.33 3.14
CA ARG A 273 -0.45 18.88 3.04
C ARG A 273 -1.11 18.46 1.72
N ALA A 274 -1.15 19.34 0.72
CA ALA A 274 -1.66 18.99 -0.61
C ALA A 274 -0.79 17.88 -1.21
N GLY A 275 -1.39 16.79 -1.65
CA GLY A 275 -0.67 15.61 -2.14
C GLY A 275 -0.37 14.56 -1.06
N PHE A 276 -0.85 14.75 0.18
CA PHE A 276 -0.80 13.72 1.21
C PHE A 276 -2.11 12.93 1.20
N SER A 277 -2.00 11.62 1.12
CA SER A 277 -3.14 10.72 1.00
C SER A 277 -3.05 9.61 2.04
N PRO A 278 -4.20 9.13 2.58
CA PRO A 278 -4.20 7.97 3.46
C PRO A 278 -3.62 6.75 2.73
N TYR A 279 -2.83 5.95 3.46
CA TYR A 279 -2.32 4.66 2.99
C TYR A 279 -2.92 3.55 3.86
N PRO A 280 -3.30 2.38 3.34
CA PRO A 280 -4.03 1.37 4.10
C PRO A 280 -3.13 0.57 5.04
N ALA A 281 -2.18 1.24 5.68
CA ALA A 281 -1.30 0.68 6.70
C ALA A 281 -1.61 1.32 8.05
N GLU A 282 -1.79 0.49 9.05
CA GLU A 282 -2.25 0.87 10.37
C GLU A 282 -1.26 0.46 11.45
N LEU A 283 -1.22 1.25 12.52
CA LEU A 283 -0.52 0.95 13.75
C LEU A 283 -1.54 0.85 14.88
N PHE A 284 -1.49 -0.23 15.62
CA PHE A 284 -2.26 -0.42 16.84
C PHE A 284 -1.49 -1.22 17.88
N TYR A 285 -1.98 -1.19 19.12
CA TYR A 285 -1.49 -2.05 20.19
C TYR A 285 -2.55 -3.11 20.51
N GLY A 286 -2.18 -4.39 20.39
CA GLY A 286 -3.04 -5.52 20.69
C GLY A 286 -2.94 -5.99 22.13
N PHE A 287 -4.05 -6.51 22.67
CA PHE A 287 -4.08 -7.22 23.93
C PHE A 287 -4.02 -8.73 23.65
N ASN A 288 -3.15 -9.46 24.35
CA ASN A 288 -3.21 -10.92 24.30
C ASN A 288 -4.38 -11.42 25.18
N LEU A 289 -5.52 -11.69 24.56
CA LEU A 289 -6.74 -12.12 25.26
C LEU A 289 -6.66 -13.54 25.81
N ARG A 290 -5.63 -14.32 25.47
CA ARG A 290 -5.33 -15.58 26.13
C ARG A 290 -4.75 -15.39 27.53
N ASN A 291 -4.21 -14.19 27.82
CA ASN A 291 -3.73 -13.82 29.15
C ASN A 291 -4.90 -13.38 30.04
N PRO A 292 -5.15 -14.06 31.19
CA PRO A 292 -6.30 -13.78 32.07
C PRO A 292 -6.42 -12.30 32.49
N LYS A 293 -5.31 -11.56 32.62
CA LYS A 293 -5.36 -10.15 33.03
C LYS A 293 -6.09 -9.25 32.05
N TYR A 294 -6.12 -9.61 30.75
CA TYR A 294 -6.79 -8.83 29.71
C TYR A 294 -8.18 -9.33 29.33
N GLN A 295 -8.76 -10.29 30.03
CA GLN A 295 -10.10 -10.81 29.72
C GLN A 295 -11.21 -9.82 30.11
N ASP A 296 -11.04 -9.06 31.19
CA ASP A 296 -12.00 -8.01 31.55
C ASP A 296 -11.87 -6.81 30.61
N VAL A 297 -12.92 -6.56 29.80
CA VAL A 297 -12.95 -5.44 28.86
C VAL A 297 -12.80 -4.09 29.53
N ARG A 298 -13.25 -3.94 30.78
CA ARG A 298 -13.12 -2.69 31.56
C ARG A 298 -11.65 -2.36 31.87
N PHE A 299 -10.82 -3.38 32.07
CA PHE A 299 -9.38 -3.16 32.24
C PHE A 299 -8.71 -2.75 30.92
N ARG A 300 -9.10 -3.36 29.79
CA ARG A 300 -8.63 -2.92 28.48
C ARG A 300 -9.07 -1.47 28.18
N GLU A 301 -10.33 -1.13 28.49
CA GLU A 301 -10.84 0.24 28.38
C GLU A 301 -10.07 1.21 29.27
N ALA A 302 -9.73 0.82 30.50
CA ALA A 302 -8.92 1.65 31.40
C ALA A 302 -7.54 1.95 30.78
N ILE A 303 -6.87 0.94 30.19
CA ILE A 303 -5.59 1.10 29.48
C ILE A 303 -5.75 2.07 28.30
N VAL A 304 -6.75 1.86 27.44
CA VAL A 304 -6.98 2.68 26.24
C VAL A 304 -7.26 4.14 26.60
N ARG A 305 -8.11 4.38 27.61
CA ARG A 305 -8.45 5.74 28.07
C ARG A 305 -7.31 6.46 28.79
N ALA A 306 -6.36 5.72 29.35
CA ALA A 306 -5.18 6.31 29.99
C ALA A 306 -4.21 6.94 28.98
N ILE A 307 -4.22 6.51 27.71
CA ILE A 307 -3.19 6.84 26.74
C ILE A 307 -3.61 8.04 25.87
N ASP A 308 -2.83 9.13 25.97
CA ASP A 308 -2.98 10.32 25.12
C ASP A 308 -2.38 10.07 23.73
N ARG A 309 -3.18 9.43 22.87
CA ARG A 309 -2.76 9.12 21.49
C ARG A 309 -2.51 10.37 20.66
N GLU A 310 -3.27 11.44 20.89
CA GLU A 310 -3.05 12.70 20.18
C GLU A 310 -1.70 13.32 20.52
N ALA A 311 -1.29 13.27 21.79
CA ALA A 311 0.04 13.72 22.18
C ALA A 311 1.16 12.86 21.56
N ILE A 312 0.95 11.54 21.46
CA ILE A 312 1.87 10.63 20.76
C ILE A 312 2.00 11.03 19.27
N LEU A 313 0.87 11.26 18.59
CA LEU A 313 0.88 11.65 17.18
C LEU A 313 1.59 13.00 16.96
N ARG A 314 1.32 13.99 17.81
CA ARG A 314 1.95 15.32 17.70
C ARG A 314 3.45 15.28 18.03
N ASN A 315 3.83 14.66 19.14
CA ASN A 315 5.16 14.85 19.72
C ASN A 315 6.18 13.83 19.19
N ILE A 316 5.74 12.64 18.81
CA ILE A 316 6.63 11.54 18.35
C ILE A 316 6.56 11.42 16.84
N TYR A 317 5.34 11.36 16.28
CA TYR A 317 5.17 11.27 14.83
C TYR A 317 5.19 12.63 14.12
N ALA A 318 5.23 13.76 14.85
CA ALA A 318 5.20 15.11 14.29
C ALA A 318 4.05 15.32 13.27
N ASN A 319 2.90 14.68 13.51
CA ASN A 319 1.74 14.64 12.60
C ASN A 319 2.05 14.08 11.19
N ARG A 320 3.03 13.19 11.06
CA ARG A 320 3.35 12.49 9.79
C ARG A 320 2.47 11.27 9.54
N VAL A 321 1.56 11.01 10.44
CA VAL A 321 0.57 9.94 10.38
C VAL A 321 -0.79 10.52 10.76
N ARG A 322 -1.87 9.80 10.42
CA ARG A 322 -3.24 10.19 10.77
C ARG A 322 -3.69 9.49 12.06
N PRO A 323 -4.59 10.10 12.85
CA PRO A 323 -5.25 9.39 13.94
C PRO A 323 -6.11 8.26 13.41
N LEU A 324 -6.11 7.13 14.11
CA LEU A 324 -6.94 5.98 13.77
C LEU A 324 -7.98 5.76 14.88
N SER A 325 -9.26 5.64 14.51
CA SER A 325 -10.39 5.46 15.44
C SER A 325 -11.12 4.13 15.27
N GLY A 326 -10.64 3.25 14.41
CA GLY A 326 -11.15 1.92 14.12
C GLY A 326 -10.04 1.01 13.66
N VAL A 327 -10.39 -0.01 12.88
CA VAL A 327 -9.46 -0.96 12.26
C VAL A 327 -9.63 -1.05 10.75
N VAL A 328 -10.52 -0.26 10.17
CA VAL A 328 -10.62 -0.10 8.71
C VAL A 328 -10.06 1.27 8.34
N ALA A 329 -8.98 1.30 7.59
CA ALA A 329 -8.22 2.49 7.25
C ALA A 329 -9.06 3.54 6.51
N GLU A 330 -8.79 4.84 6.75
CA GLU A 330 -9.34 5.93 5.94
C GLU A 330 -8.91 5.75 4.47
N GLY A 331 -9.81 6.06 3.55
CA GLY A 331 -9.63 5.81 2.12
C GLY A 331 -10.09 4.43 1.66
N MET A 332 -10.36 3.50 2.58
CA MET A 332 -10.91 2.18 2.25
C MET A 332 -12.44 2.20 2.22
N PRO A 333 -13.08 1.42 1.33
CA PRO A 333 -14.53 1.25 1.36
C PRO A 333 -14.99 0.82 2.76
N GLY A 334 -16.07 1.42 3.25
CA GLY A 334 -16.63 1.06 4.55
C GLY A 334 -15.94 1.68 5.78
N HIS A 335 -14.89 2.48 5.61
CA HIS A 335 -14.25 3.20 6.71
C HIS A 335 -15.27 3.97 7.57
N GLN A 336 -15.07 3.98 8.88
CA GLN A 336 -15.86 4.72 9.86
C GLN A 336 -14.94 5.60 10.72
N GLY A 337 -15.15 6.92 10.69
CA GLY A 337 -14.33 7.88 11.45
C GLY A 337 -14.47 7.79 12.97
N ASP A 338 -15.38 6.95 13.49
CA ASP A 338 -15.66 6.84 14.94
C ASP A 338 -16.08 5.41 15.34
N ALA A 339 -15.42 4.39 14.79
CA ALA A 339 -15.78 2.99 15.09
C ALA A 339 -15.57 2.61 16.57
N CYS A 340 -14.54 3.15 17.22
CA CYS A 340 -14.24 2.90 18.62
C CYS A 340 -15.07 3.75 19.60
N GLY A 341 -15.63 4.87 19.15
CA GLY A 341 -16.47 5.77 19.94
C GLY A 341 -15.81 6.26 21.22
N GLU A 342 -16.62 6.40 22.27
CA GLU A 342 -16.19 6.94 23.56
C GLU A 342 -15.08 6.12 24.24
N LYS A 343 -15.01 4.81 24.01
CA LYS A 343 -14.01 3.95 24.67
C LYS A 343 -12.56 4.29 24.29
N CYS A 344 -12.37 4.87 23.12
CA CYS A 344 -11.06 5.28 22.63
C CYS A 344 -10.71 6.75 22.94
N LYS A 345 -11.54 7.50 23.62
CA LYS A 345 -11.22 8.87 24.02
C LYS A 345 -10.27 8.88 25.22
N TYR A 346 -9.26 9.74 25.16
CA TYR A 346 -8.36 9.98 26.29
C TYR A 346 -9.16 10.56 27.48
N ASP A 347 -9.20 9.81 28.57
CA ASP A 347 -9.90 10.17 29.78
C ASP A 347 -9.23 9.49 30.99
N PRO A 348 -8.15 10.07 31.52
CA PRO A 348 -7.41 9.49 32.65
C PRO A 348 -8.24 9.41 33.96
N ALA A 349 -9.25 10.28 34.11
CA ALA A 349 -10.14 10.23 35.29
C ALA A 349 -11.05 8.99 35.22
N ARG A 350 -11.66 8.73 34.04
CA ARG A 350 -12.45 7.51 33.83
C ARG A 350 -11.57 6.26 33.86
N SER A 351 -10.34 6.32 33.33
CA SER A 351 -9.37 5.23 33.45
C SER A 351 -9.12 4.85 34.93
N THR A 352 -8.81 5.84 35.80
CA THR A 352 -8.62 5.61 37.24
C THR A 352 -9.87 5.00 37.90
N ALA A 353 -11.06 5.47 37.53
CA ALA A 353 -12.31 4.92 38.05
C ALA A 353 -12.50 3.45 37.63
N LEU A 354 -12.23 3.11 36.32
CA LEU A 354 -12.31 1.74 35.85
C LEU A 354 -11.30 0.80 36.52
N VAL A 355 -10.08 1.27 36.79
CA VAL A 355 -9.08 0.52 37.58
C VAL A 355 -9.62 0.18 38.96
N ALA A 356 -10.21 1.16 39.64
CA ALA A 356 -10.82 0.96 40.96
C ALA A 356 -12.03 0.00 40.90
N GLU A 357 -12.87 0.13 39.89
CA GLU A 357 -14.02 -0.78 39.66
C GLU A 357 -13.58 -2.24 39.44
N VAL A 358 -12.50 -2.46 38.68
CA VAL A 358 -12.02 -3.81 38.34
C VAL A 358 -11.25 -4.44 39.48
N PHE A 359 -10.36 -3.70 40.13
CA PHE A 359 -9.43 -4.27 41.12
C PHE A 359 -9.81 -4.01 42.56
N GLY A 360 -10.50 -2.91 42.85
CA GLY A 360 -10.82 -2.52 44.27
C GLY A 360 -9.54 -2.38 45.07
N SER A 361 -9.40 -3.19 46.13
CA SER A 361 -8.19 -3.25 46.95
C SER A 361 -7.13 -4.26 46.48
N ARG A 362 -7.40 -5.01 45.40
CA ARG A 362 -6.44 -5.95 44.85
C ARG A 362 -5.31 -5.23 44.12
N PRO A 363 -4.09 -5.78 44.09
CA PRO A 363 -3.02 -5.20 43.30
C PRO A 363 -3.38 -5.13 41.80
N VAL A 364 -3.11 -4.00 41.18
CA VAL A 364 -3.24 -3.83 39.72
C VAL A 364 -2.07 -4.57 39.06
N PRO A 365 -2.33 -5.49 38.11
CA PRO A 365 -1.26 -6.22 37.45
C PRO A 365 -0.40 -5.29 36.57
N GLU A 366 0.88 -5.58 36.52
CA GLU A 366 1.80 -4.89 35.61
C GLU A 366 1.44 -5.17 34.15
N VAL A 367 1.41 -4.12 33.33
CA VAL A 367 1.24 -4.19 31.88
C VAL A 367 2.63 -4.16 31.23
N ARG A 368 3.02 -5.25 30.53
CA ARG A 368 4.24 -5.26 29.73
C ARG A 368 3.93 -4.80 28.33
N ILE A 369 4.68 -3.81 27.87
CA ILE A 369 4.53 -3.20 26.54
C ILE A 369 5.60 -3.79 25.65
N ASP A 370 5.18 -4.58 24.68
CA ASP A 370 6.05 -5.28 23.73
C ASP A 370 6.19 -4.49 22.43
N TYR A 371 7.42 -4.23 21.98
CA TYR A 371 7.70 -3.46 20.77
C TYR A 371 9.03 -3.89 20.14
N ASP A 372 9.21 -3.55 18.86
CA ASP A 372 10.47 -3.72 18.13
C ASP A 372 11.44 -2.57 18.39
N GLU A 373 12.75 -2.87 18.40
CA GLU A 373 13.85 -1.93 18.65
C GLU A 373 14.00 -0.89 17.53
N ASP A 374 12.99 -0.02 17.41
CA ASP A 374 13.01 1.17 16.56
C ASP A 374 12.91 2.41 17.49
N PRO A 375 13.71 3.46 17.28
CA PRO A 375 13.67 4.63 18.16
C PRO A 375 12.29 5.29 18.28
N THR A 376 11.49 5.29 17.22
CA THR A 376 10.13 5.84 17.23
C THR A 376 9.22 4.95 18.08
N GLN A 377 9.32 3.62 17.91
CA GLN A 377 8.50 2.67 18.66
C GLN A 377 8.88 2.65 20.13
N GLU A 378 10.15 2.82 20.46
CA GLU A 378 10.60 2.99 21.84
C GLU A 378 10.01 4.25 22.49
N ALA A 379 10.05 5.39 21.79
CA ALA A 379 9.48 6.63 22.28
C ALA A 379 7.95 6.50 22.51
N VAL A 380 7.24 5.82 21.62
CA VAL A 380 5.80 5.52 21.77
C VAL A 380 5.56 4.64 23.00
N ALA A 381 6.32 3.55 23.16
CA ALA A 381 6.19 2.64 24.29
C ALA A 381 6.49 3.34 25.63
N GLN A 382 7.50 4.23 25.66
CA GLN A 382 7.81 5.07 26.84
C GLN A 382 6.66 6.03 27.19
N ALA A 383 6.06 6.69 26.20
CA ALA A 383 4.91 7.57 26.40
C ALA A 383 3.69 6.80 26.92
N ILE A 384 3.39 5.62 26.35
CA ILE A 384 2.34 4.72 26.84
C ILE A 384 2.60 4.33 28.29
N ALA A 385 3.81 3.90 28.62
CA ALA A 385 4.16 3.50 30.00
C ALA A 385 4.01 4.66 31.01
N ALA A 386 4.39 5.88 30.62
CA ALA A 386 4.22 7.06 31.44
C ALA A 386 2.74 7.36 31.71
N ASN A 387 1.89 7.30 30.67
CA ASN A 387 0.45 7.52 30.81
C ASN A 387 -0.22 6.47 31.71
N LEU A 388 0.15 5.18 31.56
CA LEU A 388 -0.39 4.10 32.41
C LEU A 388 -0.01 4.30 33.88
N ARG A 389 1.25 4.62 34.15
CA ARG A 389 1.72 4.88 35.55
C ARG A 389 1.02 6.08 36.18
N ALA A 390 0.69 7.11 35.41
CA ALA A 390 -0.01 8.30 35.88
C ALA A 390 -1.43 7.99 36.40
N VAL A 391 -2.07 6.92 35.97
CA VAL A 391 -3.40 6.47 36.42
C VAL A 391 -3.32 5.26 37.36
N GLY A 392 -2.11 4.93 37.88
CA GLY A 392 -1.91 3.85 38.83
C GLY A 392 -1.82 2.45 38.23
N ILE A 393 -1.63 2.32 36.92
CA ILE A 393 -1.38 1.03 36.23
C ILE A 393 0.14 0.83 36.12
N PRO A 394 0.74 -0.15 36.83
CA PRO A 394 2.16 -0.47 36.65
C PRO A 394 2.46 -0.88 35.21
N ALA A 395 3.56 -0.38 34.64
CA ALA A 395 3.93 -0.67 33.28
C ALA A 395 5.44 -0.92 33.15
N ALA A 396 5.83 -1.92 32.33
CA ALA A 396 7.20 -2.26 32.00
C ALA A 396 7.38 -2.33 30.48
N LEU A 397 8.57 -2.02 30.00
CA LEU A 397 8.93 -2.07 28.58
C LEU A 397 9.66 -3.38 28.28
N ARG A 398 9.34 -3.98 27.11
CA ARG A 398 10.04 -5.17 26.61
C ARG A 398 10.31 -5.00 25.11
N ALA A 399 11.56 -4.62 24.82
CA ALA A 399 12.05 -4.45 23.47
C ALA A 399 12.51 -5.78 22.87
N HIS A 400 12.39 -5.91 21.56
CA HIS A 400 12.85 -7.06 20.77
C HIS A 400 13.50 -6.56 19.48
N SER A 401 14.52 -7.28 18.97
CA SER A 401 14.97 -7.04 17.60
C SER A 401 13.80 -7.23 16.62
N PHE A 402 13.76 -6.51 15.49
CA PHE A 402 12.65 -6.61 14.54
C PHE A 402 12.37 -8.06 14.10
N THR A 403 13.41 -8.82 13.77
CA THR A 403 13.27 -10.22 13.34
C THR A 403 12.70 -11.13 14.43
N ASP A 404 13.12 -10.91 15.67
CA ASP A 404 12.61 -11.69 16.81
C ASP A 404 11.19 -11.24 17.20
N TYR A 405 10.89 -9.93 17.04
CA TYR A 405 9.58 -9.38 17.35
C TYR A 405 8.45 -10.02 16.53
N VAL A 406 8.65 -10.18 15.22
CA VAL A 406 7.65 -10.80 14.34
C VAL A 406 7.32 -12.23 14.81
N LYS A 407 8.34 -13.01 15.17
CA LYS A 407 8.14 -14.37 15.72
C LYS A 407 7.49 -14.35 17.09
N PHE A 408 7.93 -13.42 17.94
CA PHE A 408 7.42 -13.26 19.30
C PHE A 408 5.94 -12.85 19.30
N ALA A 409 5.52 -11.90 18.46
CA ALA A 409 4.14 -11.46 18.35
C ALA A 409 3.17 -12.60 17.95
N ALA A 410 3.66 -13.60 17.22
CA ALA A 410 2.89 -14.79 16.86
C ALA A 410 2.97 -15.94 17.90
N SER A 411 3.85 -15.83 18.91
CA SER A 411 4.14 -16.94 19.84
C SER A 411 3.09 -17.15 20.92
N GLY A 412 2.19 -16.18 21.14
CA GLY A 412 1.24 -16.19 22.27
C GLY A 412 1.84 -15.73 23.61
N GLN A 413 3.12 -15.29 23.62
CA GLN A 413 3.81 -14.82 24.84
C GLN A 413 3.80 -13.29 25.01
N GLN A 414 3.33 -12.58 23.98
CA GLN A 414 3.13 -11.13 24.02
C GLN A 414 2.04 -10.75 25.02
N GLU A 415 2.08 -9.49 25.48
CA GLU A 415 1.09 -8.99 26.43
C GLU A 415 0.27 -7.82 25.87
N PHE A 416 0.76 -6.58 25.99
CA PHE A 416 0.22 -5.41 25.30
C PHE A 416 1.25 -5.00 24.26
N PHE A 417 0.98 -5.32 23.03
CA PHE A 417 2.02 -5.40 22.02
C PHE A 417 1.69 -4.55 20.79
N ARG A 418 2.73 -3.92 20.24
CA ARG A 418 2.64 -3.18 18.99
C ARG A 418 2.28 -4.13 17.84
N LEU A 419 1.39 -3.69 16.96
CA LEU A 419 1.06 -4.40 15.74
C LEU A 419 0.88 -3.41 14.59
N ALA A 420 1.25 -3.82 13.38
CA ALA A 420 0.97 -3.07 12.16
C ALA A 420 0.28 -3.99 11.17
N TRP A 421 -0.62 -3.43 10.37
CA TRP A 421 -1.33 -4.17 9.33
C TRP A 421 -1.44 -3.34 8.07
N ILE A 422 -1.42 -4.01 6.91
CA ILE A 422 -1.65 -3.38 5.60
C ILE A 422 -2.82 -4.11 4.95
N GLY A 423 -3.87 -3.35 4.61
CA GLY A 423 -5.01 -3.89 3.88
C GLY A 423 -4.60 -4.26 2.45
N ALA A 424 -4.68 -5.53 2.11
CA ALA A 424 -4.16 -6.07 0.85
C ALA A 424 -5.09 -5.85 -0.35
N TYR A 425 -6.34 -5.45 -0.14
CA TYR A 425 -7.33 -5.18 -1.20
C TYR A 425 -8.45 -4.26 -0.68
N ALA A 426 -9.19 -3.66 -1.60
CA ALA A 426 -10.19 -2.64 -1.32
C ALA A 426 -11.48 -3.21 -0.69
N SER A 427 -11.38 -3.68 0.56
CA SER A 427 -12.52 -4.18 1.34
C SER A 427 -12.19 -4.14 2.83
N PRO A 428 -13.19 -3.91 3.71
CA PRO A 428 -13.03 -4.09 5.15
C PRO A 428 -12.61 -5.51 5.56
N ASP A 429 -12.95 -6.51 4.74
CA ASP A 429 -12.56 -7.91 4.96
C ASP A 429 -11.03 -8.07 5.05
N ALA A 430 -10.27 -7.24 4.32
CA ALA A 430 -8.81 -7.24 4.34
C ALA A 430 -8.18 -6.85 5.70
N PHE A 431 -8.97 -6.27 6.59
CA PHE A 431 -8.58 -5.89 7.95
C PHE A 431 -9.25 -6.78 9.00
N LEU A 432 -10.58 -6.85 8.93
CA LEU A 432 -11.39 -7.48 9.97
C LEU A 432 -11.17 -9.00 10.04
N SER A 433 -11.13 -9.65 8.89
CA SER A 433 -11.05 -11.10 8.84
C SER A 433 -9.70 -11.66 9.27
N PRO A 434 -8.55 -11.24 8.71
CA PRO A 434 -7.26 -11.79 9.13
C PRO A 434 -6.95 -11.51 10.61
N LEU A 435 -7.31 -10.32 11.11
CA LEU A 435 -6.93 -9.87 12.44
C LEU A 435 -7.84 -10.39 13.56
N PHE A 436 -9.14 -10.65 13.28
CA PHE A 436 -10.11 -10.91 14.35
C PHE A 436 -11.01 -12.14 14.11
N TYR A 437 -11.08 -12.70 12.90
CA TYR A 437 -11.86 -13.92 12.70
C TYR A 437 -11.22 -15.08 13.47
N SER A 438 -12.05 -15.84 14.19
CA SER A 438 -11.58 -16.92 15.06
C SER A 438 -10.73 -17.94 14.29
N GLY A 439 -9.55 -18.24 14.84
CA GLY A 439 -8.64 -19.27 14.29
C GLY A 439 -7.79 -18.83 13.09
N LYS A 440 -7.89 -17.60 12.60
CA LYS A 440 -6.96 -17.09 11.57
C LYS A 440 -5.55 -16.92 12.15
N PRO A 441 -4.49 -17.25 11.39
CA PRO A 441 -3.10 -17.17 11.87
C PRO A 441 -2.69 -15.76 12.34
N ASP A 442 -3.16 -14.72 11.64
CA ASP A 442 -2.84 -13.33 11.93
C ASP A 442 -3.65 -12.75 13.11
N ASN A 443 -4.64 -13.50 13.61
CA ASN A 443 -5.36 -13.15 14.84
C ASN A 443 -4.49 -13.47 16.08
N VAL A 444 -3.39 -12.73 16.21
CA VAL A 444 -2.42 -12.91 17.29
C VAL A 444 -2.94 -12.41 18.64
N THR A 445 -3.99 -11.58 18.66
CA THR A 445 -4.68 -11.19 19.90
C THR A 445 -5.40 -12.35 20.58
N GLY A 446 -5.78 -13.38 19.82
CA GLY A 446 -6.61 -14.48 20.29
C GLY A 446 -8.06 -14.08 20.52
N TYR A 447 -8.51 -13.00 19.89
CA TYR A 447 -9.93 -12.63 19.90
C TYR A 447 -10.78 -13.76 19.31
N ALA A 448 -11.88 -14.06 19.97
CA ALA A 448 -12.84 -15.08 19.51
C ALA A 448 -14.25 -14.65 19.90
N SER A 449 -15.09 -14.44 18.92
CA SER A 449 -16.49 -14.04 19.09
C SER A 449 -17.35 -14.68 18.00
N ASN A 450 -18.30 -15.53 18.42
CA ASN A 450 -19.24 -16.16 17.50
C ASN A 450 -20.07 -15.12 16.73
N ASP A 451 -20.44 -14.02 17.40
CA ASP A 451 -21.24 -12.95 16.79
C ASP A 451 -20.43 -12.19 15.75
N PHE A 452 -19.14 -11.88 16.03
CA PHE A 452 -18.25 -11.27 15.06
C PHE A 452 -18.04 -12.21 13.85
N ASP A 453 -17.74 -13.47 14.08
CA ASP A 453 -17.56 -14.47 13.02
C ASP A 453 -18.82 -14.61 12.16
N ALA A 454 -20.01 -14.56 12.78
CA ALA A 454 -21.28 -14.58 12.06
C ALA A 454 -21.47 -13.35 11.17
N LEU A 455 -21.12 -12.14 11.67
CA LEU A 455 -21.16 -10.91 10.88
C LEU A 455 -20.21 -10.97 9.68
N ILE A 456 -18.97 -11.45 9.87
CA ILE A 456 -18.01 -11.62 8.77
C ILE A 456 -18.56 -12.58 7.70
N ARG A 457 -19.10 -13.73 8.11
CA ARG A 457 -19.73 -14.66 7.15
C ARG A 457 -20.89 -14.01 6.42
N ALA A 458 -21.78 -13.34 7.15
CA ALA A 458 -22.92 -12.66 6.56
C ALA A 458 -22.52 -11.56 5.57
N ALA A 459 -21.47 -10.78 5.86
CA ALA A 459 -20.95 -9.76 4.93
C ALA A 459 -20.39 -10.39 3.64
N ARG A 460 -19.68 -11.50 3.76
CA ARG A 460 -19.08 -12.22 2.63
C ARG A 460 -20.11 -12.86 1.69
N GLU A 461 -21.28 -13.18 2.21
CA GLU A 461 -22.40 -13.78 1.47
C GLU A 461 -23.30 -12.74 0.77
N GLN A 462 -23.09 -11.43 1.02
CA GLN A 462 -23.94 -10.40 0.41
C GLN A 462 -23.63 -10.22 -1.08
N GLU A 463 -24.65 -10.29 -1.93
CA GLU A 463 -24.56 -9.92 -3.35
C GLU A 463 -24.48 -8.40 -3.54
N ASP A 464 -25.16 -7.64 -2.69
CA ASP A 464 -25.20 -6.18 -2.72
C ASP A 464 -23.99 -5.60 -1.96
N PRO A 465 -23.04 -4.93 -2.64
CA PRO A 465 -21.86 -4.37 -2.01
C PRO A 465 -22.16 -3.37 -0.88
N ALA A 466 -23.23 -2.58 -1.01
CA ALA A 466 -23.59 -1.60 0.02
C ALA A 466 -24.08 -2.29 1.31
N LYS A 467 -24.82 -3.39 1.16
CA LYS A 467 -25.22 -4.22 2.31
C LYS A 467 -24.02 -4.93 2.93
N ALA A 468 -23.10 -5.45 2.12
CA ALA A 468 -21.88 -6.04 2.61
C ALA A 468 -21.08 -5.04 3.47
N LEU A 469 -20.89 -3.82 2.98
CA LEU A 469 -20.21 -2.75 3.72
C LEU A 469 -20.89 -2.44 5.04
N TYR A 470 -22.22 -2.35 5.07
CA TYR A 470 -22.97 -2.10 6.31
C TYR A 470 -22.76 -3.22 7.34
N VAL A 471 -22.72 -4.48 6.92
CA VAL A 471 -22.47 -5.61 7.82
C VAL A 471 -21.03 -5.60 8.34
N TYR A 472 -20.04 -5.30 7.48
CA TYR A 472 -18.66 -5.10 7.93
C TYR A 472 -18.51 -3.95 8.91
N GLN A 473 -19.19 -2.83 8.70
CA GLN A 473 -19.21 -1.72 9.64
C GLN A 473 -19.79 -2.11 11.00
N THR A 474 -20.80 -2.98 11.00
CA THR A 474 -21.37 -3.53 12.23
C THR A 474 -20.37 -4.45 12.93
N ALA A 475 -19.65 -5.28 12.18
CA ALA A 475 -18.59 -6.13 12.72
C ALA A 475 -17.44 -5.30 13.30
N GLU A 476 -17.03 -4.21 12.65
CA GLU A 476 -16.01 -3.29 13.16
C GLU A 476 -16.43 -2.66 14.50
N LYS A 477 -17.67 -2.17 14.60
CA LYS A 477 -18.20 -1.63 15.86
C LYS A 477 -18.21 -2.67 16.97
N LEU A 478 -18.55 -3.91 16.67
CA LEU A 478 -18.53 -5.00 17.65
C LEU A 478 -17.11 -5.28 18.15
N VAL A 479 -16.16 -5.45 17.24
CA VAL A 479 -14.77 -5.70 17.65
C VAL A 479 -14.18 -4.51 18.41
N MET A 480 -14.50 -3.28 18.04
CA MET A 480 -14.06 -2.09 18.79
C MET A 480 -14.78 -1.94 20.14
N PHE A 481 -16.02 -2.41 20.26
CA PHE A 481 -16.69 -2.50 21.57
C PHE A 481 -15.99 -3.47 22.51
N ASP A 482 -15.49 -4.59 22.00
CA ASP A 482 -14.75 -5.60 22.76
C ASP A 482 -13.29 -5.22 23.01
N LEU A 483 -12.75 -4.22 22.31
CA LEU A 483 -11.39 -3.69 22.47
C LEU A 483 -10.27 -4.76 22.50
N PRO A 484 -10.14 -5.63 21.50
CA PRO A 484 -8.97 -6.50 21.42
C PRO A 484 -7.69 -5.74 21.04
N VAL A 485 -7.86 -4.54 20.48
CA VAL A 485 -6.77 -3.64 20.10
C VAL A 485 -7.09 -2.20 20.49
N MET A 486 -6.05 -1.38 20.64
CA MET A 486 -6.09 0.07 20.72
C MET A 486 -5.61 0.64 19.38
N PRO A 487 -6.45 1.25 18.56
CA PRO A 487 -6.01 1.96 17.35
C PRO A 487 -5.12 3.15 17.70
N VAL A 488 -4.02 3.35 16.99
CA VAL A 488 -3.09 4.46 17.25
C VAL A 488 -3.01 5.38 16.03
N ALA A 489 -2.54 4.88 14.91
CA ALA A 489 -2.24 5.69 13.75
C ALA A 489 -2.48 4.94 12.44
N GLN A 490 -2.75 5.71 11.40
CA GLN A 490 -2.71 5.28 10.01
C GLN A 490 -1.58 6.01 9.28
N TYR A 491 -0.84 5.29 8.47
CA TYR A 491 0.21 5.87 7.64
C TYR A 491 -0.36 6.67 6.46
N GLU A 492 0.46 7.54 5.90
CA GLU A 492 0.14 8.34 4.72
C GLU A 492 1.20 8.18 3.64
N THR A 493 0.79 8.33 2.39
CA THR A 493 1.71 8.64 1.31
C THR A 493 1.91 10.15 1.25
N HIS A 494 3.15 10.58 1.13
CA HIS A 494 3.53 11.97 1.03
C HIS A 494 4.12 12.22 -0.34
N THR A 495 3.49 13.05 -1.17
CA THR A 495 3.91 13.27 -2.55
C THR A 495 3.91 14.76 -2.93
N LEU A 496 4.73 15.12 -3.90
CA LEU A 496 4.73 16.42 -4.54
C LEU A 496 4.42 16.28 -6.03
N VAL A 497 3.59 17.18 -6.52
CA VAL A 497 3.13 17.23 -7.91
C VAL A 497 3.41 18.61 -8.48
N SER A 498 4.00 18.68 -9.67
CA SER A 498 4.27 19.94 -10.34
C SER A 498 2.99 20.60 -10.86
N SER A 499 3.02 21.93 -11.00
CA SER A 499 1.86 22.68 -11.50
C SER A 499 1.48 22.39 -12.95
N ARG A 500 2.34 21.70 -13.71
CA ARG A 500 2.00 21.28 -15.09
C ARG A 500 1.18 19.98 -15.15
N VAL A 501 1.14 19.21 -14.07
CA VAL A 501 0.36 17.96 -14.03
C VAL A 501 -1.11 18.26 -13.76
N ARG A 502 -1.99 17.63 -14.52
CA ARG A 502 -3.44 17.67 -14.37
C ARG A 502 -3.98 16.25 -14.30
N ASP A 503 -5.11 16.09 -13.64
CA ASP A 503 -5.88 14.83 -13.58
C ASP A 503 -5.10 13.64 -12.95
N LEU A 504 -4.05 13.92 -12.15
CA LEU A 504 -3.37 12.90 -11.35
C LEU A 504 -4.13 12.68 -10.05
N THR A 505 -4.60 11.48 -9.84
CA THR A 505 -5.26 11.05 -8.59
C THR A 505 -4.49 9.86 -8.03
N MET A 506 -3.98 10.01 -6.80
CA MET A 506 -3.36 8.91 -6.07
C MET A 506 -4.42 7.98 -5.53
N SER A 507 -4.23 6.68 -5.72
CA SER A 507 -5.03 5.67 -5.03
C SER A 507 -4.58 5.53 -3.56
N ALA A 508 -5.42 4.96 -2.71
CA ALA A 508 -5.01 4.66 -1.34
C ALA A 508 -3.86 3.63 -1.28
N PHE A 509 -3.63 2.84 -2.34
CA PHE A 509 -2.48 1.93 -2.44
C PHE A 509 -1.17 2.60 -2.86
N GLY A 510 -1.14 3.93 -2.96
CA GLY A 510 0.06 4.70 -3.31
C GLY A 510 0.43 4.63 -4.80
N THR A 511 -0.49 4.19 -5.66
CA THR A 511 -0.34 4.19 -7.12
C THR A 511 -1.18 5.28 -7.78
N PHE A 512 -0.93 5.56 -9.04
CA PHE A 512 -1.79 6.40 -9.89
C PHE A 512 -1.77 5.88 -11.33
N ASP A 513 -2.84 6.10 -12.05
CA ASP A 513 -2.96 5.74 -13.47
C ASP A 513 -2.38 6.87 -14.34
N ALA A 514 -1.16 6.68 -14.86
CA ALA A 514 -0.50 7.66 -15.71
C ALA A 514 -1.22 7.87 -17.06
N SER A 515 -2.06 6.94 -17.50
CA SER A 515 -2.82 7.09 -18.75
C SER A 515 -3.84 8.22 -18.69
N ARG A 516 -4.33 8.54 -17.49
CA ARG A 516 -5.30 9.63 -17.24
C ARG A 516 -4.65 11.00 -17.08
N VAL A 517 -3.34 11.03 -16.84
CA VAL A 517 -2.61 12.28 -16.60
C VAL A 517 -2.54 13.12 -17.87
N ARG A 518 -2.75 14.42 -17.71
CA ARG A 518 -2.53 15.43 -18.74
C ARG A 518 -1.47 16.41 -18.27
N LEU A 519 -0.74 16.96 -19.22
CA LEU A 519 0.27 17.99 -18.94
C LEU A 519 -0.21 19.33 -19.51
N ALA A 520 -0.14 20.37 -18.69
CA ALA A 520 -0.31 21.74 -19.17
C ALA A 520 0.94 22.14 -19.94
N GLY A 521 0.73 22.70 -21.14
CA GLY A 521 1.81 23.24 -21.97
C GLY A 521 2.42 24.51 -21.38
#